data_29f9dd8617f30dfbb7306149faf7e442
#
_entry.id   29f9dd8617f30dfbb7306149faf7e442
#
_cell.length_a   1.000
_cell.length_b   1.000
_cell.length_c   1.000
_cell.angle_alpha   90.00
_cell.angle_beta   90.00
_cell.angle_gamma   90.00
#
_symmetry.space_group_name_H-M   'P 1'
#
loop_
_entity.id
_entity.type
_entity.pdbx_description
1 polymer ?
#
loop_
_entity_poly.entity_id
_entity_poly.type
_entity_poly.pdbx_seq_one_letter_code
_entity_poly.pdbx_strand_id
1 'polypeptide(L)' 'MTPKDVLDLKETAKYLGMDEASLKLLAAERRIPCLTLDDAWVFSKKSLDKWRSQQILRA' A
#
# COMPACT_ATOMS: atom_id res chain seq x y z
N MET A 1 -6.49 14.55 -13.87
CA MET A 1 -7.30 13.40 -13.40
C MET A 1 -6.44 12.40 -12.66
N THR A 2 -6.87 12.00 -11.49
CA THR A 2 -6.06 11.10 -10.67
C THR A 2 -6.28 9.67 -11.13
N PRO A 3 -5.22 8.89 -11.32
CA PRO A 3 -5.37 7.49 -11.70
C PRO A 3 -6.13 6.72 -10.63
N LYS A 4 -7.00 5.85 -11.04
CA LYS A 4 -7.83 5.08 -10.11
C LYS A 4 -7.04 4.01 -9.37
N ASP A 5 -5.90 3.67 -9.86
CA ASP A 5 -5.06 2.65 -9.25
C ASP A 5 -4.16 3.20 -8.17
N VAL A 6 -4.16 4.50 -7.93
CA VAL A 6 -3.27 5.13 -6.94
C VAL A 6 -4.07 5.47 -5.68
N LEU A 7 -3.58 5.05 -4.55
CA LEU A 7 -4.22 5.26 -3.25
C LEU A 7 -3.24 5.95 -2.32
N ASP A 8 -3.73 6.80 -1.44
CA ASP A 8 -2.89 7.41 -0.41
C ASP A 8 -2.82 6.46 0.80
N LEU A 9 -2.11 6.83 1.83
CA LEU A 9 -1.92 6.00 3.01
C LEU A 9 -3.27 5.64 3.65
N LYS A 10 -4.12 6.61 3.83
CA LYS A 10 -5.41 6.41 4.47
C LYS A 10 -6.31 5.47 3.66
N GLU A 11 -6.36 5.71 2.37
CA GLU A 11 -7.17 4.88 1.49
C GLU A 11 -6.63 3.45 1.41
N THR A 12 -5.31 3.31 1.39
CA THR A 12 -4.67 2.01 1.33
C THR A 12 -4.95 1.22 2.60
N ALA A 13 -4.91 1.87 3.75
CA ALA A 13 -5.22 1.21 5.01
C ALA A 13 -6.63 0.65 5.00
N LYS A 14 -7.58 1.41 4.48
CA LYS A 14 -8.96 0.95 4.34
C LYS A 14 -9.06 -0.20 3.34
N TYR A 15 -8.34 -0.08 2.24
CA TYR A 15 -8.36 -1.10 1.18
C TYR A 15 -7.83 -2.43 1.69
N LEU A 16 -6.81 -2.40 2.52
CA LEU A 16 -6.20 -3.60 3.07
C LEU A 16 -6.83 -4.04 4.39
N GLY A 17 -7.67 -3.23 4.98
CA GLY A 17 -8.32 -3.54 6.25
C GLY A 17 -7.36 -3.52 7.44
N MET A 18 -6.45 -2.56 7.46
CA MET A 18 -5.47 -2.45 8.53
C MET A 18 -5.37 -1.02 9.04
N ASP A 19 -4.69 -0.82 10.14
CA ASP A 19 -4.50 0.51 10.73
C ASP A 19 -3.49 1.31 9.90
N GLU A 20 -3.68 2.61 9.87
CA GLU A 20 -2.73 3.50 9.20
C GLU A 20 -1.35 3.40 9.82
N ALA A 21 -1.26 3.26 11.13
CA ALA A 21 0.01 3.15 11.82
C ALA A 21 0.77 1.89 11.39
N SER A 22 0.08 0.77 11.28
CA SER A 22 0.67 -0.49 10.83
C SER A 22 1.14 -0.38 9.38
N LEU A 23 0.31 0.23 8.54
CA LEU A 23 0.66 0.41 7.14
C LEU A 23 1.87 1.32 7.00
N LYS A 24 1.91 2.38 7.78
CA LYS A 24 3.02 3.32 7.78
C LYS A 24 4.32 2.61 8.13
N LEU A 25 4.27 1.73 9.11
CA LEU A 25 5.42 0.96 9.52
C LEU A 25 5.90 0.03 8.39
N LEU A 26 4.98 -0.65 7.74
CA LEU A 26 5.30 -1.52 6.61
C LEU A 26 5.94 -0.73 5.47
N ALA A 27 5.41 0.44 5.19
CA ALA A 27 5.95 1.30 4.15
C ALA A 27 7.34 1.80 4.50
N ALA A 28 7.56 2.17 5.77
CA ALA A 28 8.85 2.65 6.24
C ALA A 28 9.90 1.54 6.17
N GLU A 29 9.50 0.30 6.41
CA GLU A 29 10.39 -0.85 6.34
C GLU A 29 10.49 -1.43 4.95
N ARG A 30 9.78 -0.85 4.01
CA ARG A 30 9.74 -1.30 2.61
C ARG A 30 9.27 -2.74 2.46
N ARG A 31 8.36 -3.14 3.32
CA ARG A 31 7.77 -4.48 3.25
C ARG A 31 6.54 -4.52 2.36
N ILE A 32 6.07 -3.36 1.95
CA ILE A 32 4.91 -3.23 1.09
C ILE A 32 5.30 -2.30 -0.07
N PRO A 33 4.88 -2.59 -1.30
CA PRO A 33 5.21 -1.72 -2.43
C PRO A 33 4.56 -0.35 -2.27
N CYS A 34 5.39 0.68 -2.27
CA CYS A 34 4.92 2.04 -2.15
C CYS A 34 5.85 3.00 -2.88
N LEU A 35 5.34 4.18 -3.17
CA LEU A 35 6.11 5.25 -3.80
C LEU A 35 5.98 6.48 -2.93
N THR A 36 6.98 7.33 -2.99
CA THR A 36 6.99 8.58 -2.23
C THR A 36 6.89 9.75 -3.19
N LEU A 37 5.89 10.60 -2.98
CA LEU A 37 5.69 11.81 -3.77
C LEU A 37 5.44 12.97 -2.82
N ASP A 38 6.24 14.00 -2.91
CA ASP A 38 6.07 15.23 -2.08
C ASP A 38 5.85 14.90 -0.60
N ASP A 39 6.70 14.06 -0.04
CA ASP A 39 6.64 13.64 1.36
C ASP A 39 5.38 12.84 1.72
N ALA A 40 4.66 12.38 0.72
CA ALA A 40 3.48 11.55 0.95
C ALA A 40 3.70 10.18 0.33
N TRP A 41 3.18 9.16 0.98
CA TRP A 41 3.25 7.82 0.43
C TRP A 41 2.03 7.56 -0.44
N VAL A 42 2.29 6.96 -1.63
CA VAL A 42 1.23 6.54 -2.55
C VAL A 42 1.43 5.07 -2.86
N PHE A 43 0.37 4.40 -3.08
CA PHE A 43 0.36 2.96 -3.33
C PHE A 43 -0.42 2.66 -4.60
N SER A 44 0.01 1.64 -5.32
CA SER A 44 -0.69 1.21 -6.54
C SER A 44 -1.55 0.00 -6.20
N LYS A 45 -2.81 0.02 -6.58
CA LYS A 45 -3.72 -1.09 -6.37
C LYS A 45 -3.19 -2.37 -6.98
N LYS A 46 -2.64 -2.29 -8.18
CA LYS A 46 -2.07 -3.45 -8.86
C LYS A 46 -0.93 -4.04 -8.06
N SER A 47 -0.06 -3.20 -7.55
CA SER A 47 1.08 -3.64 -6.74
C SER A 47 0.60 -4.25 -5.43
N LEU A 48 -0.41 -3.66 -4.83
CA LEU A 48 -0.98 -4.16 -3.58
C LEU A 48 -1.63 -5.52 -3.77
N ASP A 49 -2.36 -5.70 -4.85
CA ASP A 49 -3.02 -6.96 -5.16
C ASP A 49 -2.00 -8.05 -5.39
N LYS A 50 -0.93 -7.73 -6.10
CA LYS A 50 0.15 -8.67 -6.35
C LYS A 50 0.85 -9.03 -5.05
N TRP A 51 1.11 -8.05 -4.22
CA TRP A 51 1.75 -8.25 -2.92
C TRP A 51 0.90 -9.16 -2.03
N ARG A 52 -0.40 -8.94 -1.97
CA ARG A 52 -1.32 -9.76 -1.19
C ARG A 52 -1.36 -11.19 -1.71
N SER A 53 -1.40 -11.36 -3.01
CA SER A 53 -1.39 -12.69 -3.62
C SER A 53 -0.13 -13.45 -3.26
N GLN A 54 1.00 -12.79 -3.28
CA GLN A 54 2.27 -13.40 -2.92
C GLN A 54 2.31 -13.81 -1.45
N GLN A 55 1.71 -13.02 -0.58
CA GLN A 55 1.63 -13.33 0.84
C GLN A 55 0.79 -14.59 1.05
N ILE A 56 -0.32 -14.67 0.37
CA ILE A 56 -1.22 -15.83 0.46
C ILE A 56 -0.56 -17.09 -0.07
N LEU A 57 0.11 -16.98 -1.20
CA LEU A 57 0.75 -18.14 -1.83
C LEU A 57 1.91 -18.68 -1.03
N ARG A 58 2.52 -17.86 -0.20
CA ARG A 58 3.64 -18.30 0.62
C ARG A 58 3.22 -18.98 1.91
N ALA A 59 1.96 -18.88 2.23
CA ALA A 59 1.44 -19.47 3.48
C ALA A 59 1.39 -21.01 3.46
#